data_c4d24ef4b46ffb7c26046d5ff7ac80ab
#
_entry.id   c4d24ef4b46ffb7c26046d5ff7ac80ab
#
_cell.length_a   1.000
_cell.length_b   1.000
_cell.length_c   1.000
_cell.angle_alpha   90.00
_cell.angle_beta   90.00
_cell.angle_gamma   90.00
#
_symmetry.space_group_name_H-M   'P 1'
#
loop_
_entity.id
_entity.type
_entity.pdbx_description
1 polymer ?
#
loop_
_entity_poly.entity_id
_entity_poly.type
_entity_poly.pdbx_seq_one_letter_code
_entity_poly.pdbx_strand_id
1 'polypeptide(L)'
;MFLWDLGYFKVQAFAHIAEAGAYFLSRLNHQTNIYETVAGRLTPIALAPFLHTVQGNIMEQDICIGAKDQGEARLIASRVPETSVNERRRKARKNAKKKGYTPSQAHLTLLAWNLFITNVPQTIWKTETVIKVYPVRWQREIIFKSWKSYLHLASIKTKKADTTLCYLYGRMLLIVLNYALCPQMRATLWLRKRRELSVLKLVRHFQAFADRWMQAIFRPEIELYHFLKHACATAERLVGKASRKRRTTAQILHESVSQHRESAALVMASNA
;
A
#
# COMPACT_ATOMS: atom_id res chain seq x y z
N MET A 1 0.80 8.38 -9.98
CA MET A 1 -0.24 7.42 -9.59
C MET A 1 -0.38 7.32 -8.09
N PHE A 2 -1.60 7.24 -7.59
CA PHE A 2 -1.92 7.21 -6.17
C PHE A 2 -2.52 5.86 -5.78
N LEU A 3 -1.92 5.17 -4.80
CA LEU A 3 -2.49 3.99 -4.15
C LEU A 3 -3.29 4.43 -2.93
N TRP A 4 -4.62 4.35 -3.02
CA TRP A 4 -5.53 4.92 -2.03
C TRP A 4 -6.03 3.87 -1.03
N ASP A 5 -6.15 4.25 0.24
CA ASP A 5 -6.73 3.37 1.25
C ASP A 5 -8.24 3.63 1.38
N LEU A 6 -8.97 2.59 1.75
CA LEU A 6 -10.42 2.67 1.97
C LEU A 6 -10.79 3.72 3.05
N GLY A 7 -9.91 3.94 4.04
CA GLY A 7 -10.11 4.97 5.06
C GLY A 7 -10.11 6.41 4.54
N TYR A 8 -9.55 6.64 3.35
CA TYR A 8 -9.52 7.95 2.68
C TYR A 8 -10.41 8.00 1.42
N PHE A 9 -11.28 7.01 1.23
CA PHE A 9 -12.12 6.89 0.06
C PHE A 9 -13.07 8.10 -0.07
N LYS A 10 -12.87 8.91 -1.11
CA LYS A 10 -13.72 10.04 -1.47
C LYS A 10 -13.85 10.12 -2.99
N VAL A 11 -15.06 10.06 -3.52
CA VAL A 11 -15.33 10.08 -4.97
C VAL A 11 -14.81 11.37 -5.61
N GLN A 12 -15.03 12.53 -5.00
CA GLN A 12 -14.51 13.81 -5.46
C GLN A 12 -12.98 13.83 -5.59
N ALA A 13 -12.25 13.18 -4.67
CA ALA A 13 -10.80 13.10 -4.77
C ALA A 13 -10.35 12.30 -5.99
N PHE A 14 -11.08 11.27 -6.38
CA PHE A 14 -10.80 10.49 -7.59
C PHE A 14 -11.05 11.29 -8.86
N ALA A 15 -12.11 12.09 -8.90
CA ALA A 15 -12.39 13.02 -9.99
C ALA A 15 -11.25 14.03 -10.16
N HIS A 16 -10.84 14.72 -9.10
CA HIS A 16 -9.71 15.66 -9.14
C HIS A 16 -8.39 15.01 -9.58
N ILE A 17 -8.12 13.76 -9.18
CA ILE A 17 -6.94 13.03 -9.61
C ILE A 17 -7.00 12.77 -11.13
N ALA A 18 -8.16 12.38 -11.64
CA ALA A 18 -8.36 12.13 -13.06
C ALA A 18 -8.27 13.43 -13.89
N GLU A 19 -8.89 14.52 -13.46
CA GLU A 19 -8.82 15.85 -14.07
C GLU A 19 -7.39 16.39 -14.15
N ALA A 20 -6.57 16.08 -13.14
CA ALA A 20 -5.14 16.41 -13.12
C ALA A 20 -4.28 15.49 -14.01
N GLY A 21 -4.88 14.64 -14.86
CA GLY A 21 -4.17 13.67 -15.69
C GLY A 21 -3.42 12.59 -14.94
N ALA A 22 -3.77 12.36 -13.68
CA ALA A 22 -3.11 11.40 -12.83
C ALA A 22 -3.95 10.13 -12.62
N TYR A 23 -3.28 9.06 -12.22
CA TYR A 23 -3.94 7.76 -12.00
C TYR A 23 -4.14 7.46 -10.52
N PHE A 24 -5.24 6.78 -10.22
CA PHE A 24 -5.52 6.22 -8.90
C PHE A 24 -5.79 4.71 -8.95
N LEU A 25 -5.55 4.05 -7.83
CA LEU A 25 -5.97 2.69 -7.55
C LEU A 25 -6.41 2.60 -6.10
N SER A 26 -7.65 2.21 -5.87
CA SER A 26 -8.26 2.06 -4.54
C SER A 26 -9.05 0.76 -4.43
N ARG A 27 -9.35 0.36 -3.20
CA ARG A 27 -10.45 -0.57 -2.97
C ARG A 27 -11.77 0.17 -3.10
N LEU A 28 -12.78 -0.49 -3.67
CA LEU A 28 -14.13 0.05 -3.70
C LEU A 28 -14.74 -0.02 -2.29
N ASN A 29 -15.31 1.09 -1.84
CA ASN A 29 -16.23 1.09 -0.72
C ASN A 29 -17.58 0.55 -1.20
N HIS A 30 -18.03 -0.58 -0.66
CA HIS A 30 -19.26 -1.26 -1.07
C HIS A 30 -20.54 -0.47 -0.83
N GLN A 31 -20.49 0.64 -0.12
CA GLN A 31 -21.62 1.58 0.07
C GLN A 31 -21.64 2.67 -1.01
N THR A 32 -20.66 2.71 -1.91
CA THR A 32 -20.61 3.69 -3.00
C THR A 32 -21.54 3.26 -4.12
N ASN A 33 -22.38 4.17 -4.59
CA ASN A 33 -23.18 3.96 -5.77
C ASN A 33 -22.29 3.85 -7.01
N ILE A 34 -22.48 2.81 -7.77
CA ILE A 34 -21.79 2.56 -9.04
C ILE A 34 -22.83 2.35 -10.13
N TYR A 35 -22.47 2.76 -11.33
CA TYR A 35 -23.36 2.75 -12.49
C TYR A 35 -22.61 2.17 -13.69
N GLU A 36 -23.36 1.52 -14.56
CA GLU A 36 -22.92 1.17 -15.92
C GLU A 36 -23.58 2.10 -16.93
N THR A 37 -22.95 2.31 -18.06
CA THR A 37 -23.54 3.06 -19.16
C THR A 37 -24.17 2.08 -20.14
N VAL A 38 -25.52 2.05 -20.19
CA VAL A 38 -26.28 1.23 -21.13
C VAL A 38 -27.05 2.14 -22.06
N ALA A 39 -26.79 2.05 -23.36
CA ALA A 39 -27.41 2.90 -24.40
C ALA A 39 -27.34 4.41 -24.07
N GLY A 40 -26.21 4.88 -23.54
CA GLY A 40 -26.00 6.28 -23.17
C GLY A 40 -26.68 6.73 -21.87
N ARG A 41 -27.28 5.82 -21.11
CA ARG A 41 -27.91 6.09 -19.83
C ARG A 41 -27.18 5.40 -18.69
N LEU A 42 -27.05 6.08 -17.57
CA LEU A 42 -26.46 5.52 -16.35
C LEU A 42 -27.49 4.65 -15.62
N THR A 43 -27.17 3.36 -15.54
CA THR A 43 -27.99 2.35 -14.85
C THR A 43 -27.27 1.94 -13.56
N PRO A 44 -27.91 2.01 -12.40
CA PRO A 44 -27.29 1.63 -11.13
C PRO A 44 -26.96 0.14 -11.08
N ILE A 45 -25.77 -0.21 -10.64
CA ILE A 45 -25.35 -1.60 -10.44
C ILE A 45 -25.58 -1.99 -8.98
N ALA A 46 -26.45 -2.96 -8.75
CA ALA A 46 -26.59 -3.62 -7.46
C ALA A 46 -25.44 -4.62 -7.28
N LEU A 47 -24.39 -4.22 -6.58
CA LEU A 47 -23.09 -4.91 -6.55
C LEU A 47 -23.16 -6.38 -6.11
N ALA A 48 -23.97 -6.72 -5.10
CA ALA A 48 -24.04 -8.08 -4.60
C ALA A 48 -24.77 -9.04 -5.56
N PRO A 49 -25.95 -8.72 -6.14
CA PRO A 49 -26.55 -9.50 -7.22
C PRO A 49 -25.64 -9.61 -8.44
N PHE A 50 -25.03 -8.50 -8.86
CA PHE A 50 -24.10 -8.47 -10.00
C PHE A 50 -22.95 -9.46 -9.83
N LEU A 51 -22.26 -9.43 -8.67
CA LEU A 51 -21.15 -10.35 -8.39
C LEU A 51 -21.60 -11.82 -8.24
N HIS A 52 -22.88 -12.05 -7.97
CA HIS A 52 -23.42 -13.41 -7.90
C HIS A 52 -23.51 -14.07 -9.28
N THR A 53 -23.71 -13.28 -10.35
CA THR A 53 -23.76 -13.78 -11.73
C THR A 53 -22.38 -14.06 -12.33
N VAL A 54 -21.30 -13.56 -11.72
CA VAL A 54 -19.94 -13.73 -12.23
C VAL A 54 -19.46 -15.16 -12.05
N GLN A 55 -19.21 -15.85 -13.15
CA GLN A 55 -18.76 -17.26 -13.14
C GLN A 55 -17.23 -17.42 -12.96
N GLY A 56 -16.43 -16.38 -13.23
CA GLY A 56 -14.97 -16.43 -13.19
C GLY A 56 -14.37 -16.06 -11.82
N ASN A 57 -13.06 -16.19 -11.73
CA ASN A 57 -12.28 -15.75 -10.57
C ASN A 57 -11.92 -14.26 -10.61
N ILE A 58 -11.94 -13.67 -11.79
CA ILE A 58 -11.63 -12.25 -12.04
C ILE A 58 -12.71 -11.70 -12.97
N MET A 59 -13.17 -10.50 -12.68
CA MET A 59 -14.10 -9.75 -13.52
C MET A 59 -13.62 -8.30 -13.61
N GLU A 60 -13.83 -7.70 -14.76
CA GLU A 60 -13.57 -6.29 -15.05
C GLU A 60 -14.78 -5.68 -15.74
N GLN A 61 -15.14 -4.46 -15.33
CA GLN A 61 -16.27 -3.71 -15.87
C GLN A 61 -15.95 -2.23 -15.83
N ASP A 62 -16.19 -1.52 -16.92
CA ASP A 62 -16.17 -0.05 -16.90
C ASP A 62 -17.42 0.47 -16.20
N ILE A 63 -17.20 1.40 -15.28
CA ILE A 63 -18.25 1.95 -14.42
C ILE A 63 -18.10 3.45 -14.27
N CYS A 64 -19.20 4.10 -13.90
CA CYS A 64 -19.18 5.42 -13.30
C CYS A 64 -19.37 5.30 -11.79
N ILE A 65 -18.59 6.05 -11.00
CA ILE A 65 -18.65 6.08 -9.54
C ILE A 65 -19.22 7.40 -9.05
N GLY A 66 -20.09 7.32 -8.03
CA GLY A 66 -20.71 8.49 -7.41
C GLY A 66 -22.02 8.93 -8.07
N ALA A 67 -22.91 9.50 -7.26
CA ALA A 67 -24.23 9.94 -7.73
C ALA A 67 -24.21 11.36 -8.32
N LYS A 68 -23.36 12.25 -7.79
CA LYS A 68 -23.25 13.65 -8.20
C LYS A 68 -21.95 13.96 -8.92
N ASP A 69 -20.83 13.55 -8.34
CA ASP A 69 -19.49 13.75 -8.90
C ASP A 69 -19.09 12.48 -9.64
N GLN A 70 -19.69 12.27 -10.81
CA GLN A 70 -19.50 11.05 -11.59
C GLN A 70 -18.10 11.01 -12.18
N GLY A 71 -17.34 9.96 -11.83
CA GLY A 71 -16.03 9.70 -12.39
C GLY A 71 -15.99 8.34 -13.08
N GLU A 72 -15.43 8.29 -14.28
CA GLU A 72 -15.19 7.03 -14.97
C GLU A 72 -14.09 6.23 -14.28
N ALA A 73 -14.32 4.94 -14.13
CA ALA A 73 -13.36 4.02 -13.53
C ALA A 73 -13.60 2.59 -14.02
N ARG A 74 -12.56 1.78 -13.93
CA ARG A 74 -12.63 0.33 -14.11
C ARG A 74 -12.88 -0.32 -12.76
N LEU A 75 -13.95 -1.06 -12.63
CA LEU A 75 -14.21 -1.97 -11.50
C LEU A 75 -13.51 -3.29 -11.78
N ILE A 76 -12.67 -3.72 -10.87
CA ILE A 76 -11.99 -5.00 -10.94
C ILE A 76 -12.39 -5.80 -9.70
N ALA A 77 -13.02 -6.94 -9.91
CA ALA A 77 -13.36 -7.88 -8.85
C ALA A 77 -12.51 -9.15 -8.97
N SER A 78 -11.94 -9.59 -7.87
CA SER A 78 -11.15 -10.82 -7.82
C SER A 78 -11.63 -11.69 -6.66
N ARG A 79 -11.91 -12.98 -6.93
CA ARG A 79 -12.33 -13.94 -5.90
C ARG A 79 -11.24 -14.16 -4.87
N VAL A 80 -11.65 -14.29 -3.66
CA VAL A 80 -10.78 -14.57 -2.52
C VAL A 80 -10.78 -16.07 -2.26
N PRO A 81 -9.64 -16.71 -1.93
CA PRO A 81 -9.59 -18.12 -1.55
C PRO A 81 -10.58 -18.45 -0.44
N GLU A 82 -11.25 -19.60 -0.51
CA GLU A 82 -12.35 -19.99 0.38
C GLU A 82 -11.97 -19.93 1.87
N THR A 83 -10.74 -20.33 2.21
CA THR A 83 -10.21 -20.23 3.57
C THR A 83 -10.25 -18.79 4.11
N SER A 84 -9.88 -17.83 3.27
CA SER A 84 -9.90 -16.40 3.60
C SER A 84 -11.33 -15.83 3.64
N VAL A 85 -12.23 -16.31 2.78
CA VAL A 85 -13.66 -15.94 2.79
C VAL A 85 -14.29 -16.34 4.12
N ASN A 86 -14.06 -17.57 4.56
CA ASN A 86 -14.59 -18.09 5.81
C ASN A 86 -14.08 -17.30 7.03
N GLU A 87 -12.80 -16.92 7.03
CA GLU A 87 -12.25 -16.06 8.07
C GLU A 87 -12.88 -14.66 8.06
N ARG A 88 -13.05 -14.04 6.88
CA ARG A 88 -13.72 -12.73 6.73
C ARG A 88 -15.15 -12.77 7.22
N ARG A 89 -15.93 -13.79 6.84
CA ARG A 89 -17.30 -13.99 7.28
C ARG A 89 -17.39 -14.20 8.80
N ARG A 90 -16.48 -15.00 9.38
CA ARG A 90 -16.38 -15.19 10.83
C ARG A 90 -16.11 -13.86 11.56
N LYS A 91 -15.15 -13.06 11.09
CA LYS A 91 -14.84 -11.74 11.65
C LYS A 91 -16.03 -10.79 11.52
N ALA A 92 -16.72 -10.76 10.37
CA ALA A 92 -17.88 -9.92 10.17
C ALA A 92 -19.02 -10.27 11.13
N ARG A 93 -19.37 -11.56 11.27
CA ARG A 93 -20.36 -12.03 12.25
C ARG A 93 -20.00 -11.70 13.68
N LYS A 94 -18.71 -11.89 14.08
CA LYS A 94 -18.24 -11.54 15.42
C LYS A 94 -18.38 -10.05 15.70
N ASN A 95 -18.02 -9.20 14.75
CA ASN A 95 -18.13 -7.75 14.89
C ASN A 95 -19.60 -7.29 14.91
N ALA A 96 -20.46 -7.88 14.09
CA ALA A 96 -21.87 -7.59 14.06
C ALA A 96 -22.56 -7.97 15.39
N LYS A 97 -22.24 -9.16 15.95
CA LYS A 97 -22.72 -9.59 17.26
C LYS A 97 -22.33 -8.60 18.37
N LYS A 98 -21.10 -8.07 18.36
CA LYS A 98 -20.65 -7.05 19.32
C LYS A 98 -21.44 -5.74 19.22
N LYS A 99 -21.98 -5.43 18.05
CA LYS A 99 -22.74 -4.20 17.75
C LYS A 99 -24.26 -4.43 17.73
N GLY A 100 -24.73 -5.62 18.10
CA GLY A 100 -26.15 -5.93 18.22
C GLY A 100 -26.91 -6.10 16.88
N TYR A 101 -26.23 -6.43 15.77
CA TYR A 101 -26.90 -6.66 14.49
C TYR A 101 -26.43 -7.96 13.81
N THR A 102 -27.14 -8.36 12.75
CA THR A 102 -26.79 -9.51 11.90
C THR A 102 -26.32 -8.99 10.52
N PRO A 103 -25.17 -9.48 9.98
CA PRO A 103 -24.72 -9.08 8.65
C PRO A 103 -25.73 -9.53 7.58
N SER A 104 -26.03 -8.66 6.63
CA SER A 104 -26.91 -9.02 5.50
C SER A 104 -26.24 -10.04 4.59
N GLN A 105 -27.06 -10.83 3.87
CA GLN A 105 -26.56 -11.80 2.89
C GLN A 105 -25.76 -11.11 1.78
N ALA A 106 -26.19 -9.92 1.34
CA ALA A 106 -25.46 -9.09 0.39
C ALA A 106 -24.04 -8.77 0.89
N HIS A 107 -23.90 -8.33 2.15
CA HIS A 107 -22.58 -8.09 2.73
C HIS A 107 -21.71 -9.36 2.78
N LEU A 108 -22.29 -10.50 3.16
CA LEU A 108 -21.56 -11.77 3.19
C LEU A 108 -21.10 -12.24 1.80
N THR A 109 -21.87 -11.94 0.74
CA THR A 109 -21.48 -12.19 -0.65
C THR A 109 -20.28 -11.34 -1.05
N LEU A 110 -20.30 -10.04 -0.72
CA LEU A 110 -19.20 -9.12 -1.03
C LEU A 110 -17.88 -9.52 -0.36
N LEU A 111 -17.91 -10.19 0.79
CA LEU A 111 -16.69 -10.66 1.46
C LEU A 111 -15.92 -11.74 0.68
N ALA A 112 -16.56 -12.39 -0.28
CA ALA A 112 -15.91 -13.35 -1.17
C ALA A 112 -15.04 -12.69 -2.27
N TRP A 113 -15.09 -11.37 -2.37
CA TRP A 113 -14.43 -10.62 -3.42
C TRP A 113 -13.47 -9.56 -2.87
N ASN A 114 -12.37 -9.33 -3.58
CA ASN A 114 -11.62 -8.09 -3.49
C ASN A 114 -12.10 -7.19 -4.62
N LEU A 115 -12.54 -6.01 -4.27
CA LEU A 115 -13.08 -5.03 -5.21
C LEU A 115 -12.13 -3.85 -5.30
N PHE A 116 -11.68 -3.55 -6.51
CA PHE A 116 -10.78 -2.44 -6.80
C PHE A 116 -11.41 -1.51 -7.82
N ILE A 117 -11.07 -0.23 -7.72
CA ILE A 117 -11.40 0.77 -8.73
C ILE A 117 -10.13 1.48 -9.16
N THR A 118 -10.03 1.80 -10.44
CA THR A 118 -8.89 2.51 -11.02
C THR A 118 -9.29 3.24 -12.30
N ASN A 119 -8.65 4.37 -12.60
CA ASN A 119 -8.73 5.03 -13.90
C ASN A 119 -7.51 4.73 -14.79
N VAL A 120 -6.64 3.78 -14.39
CA VAL A 120 -5.52 3.35 -15.24
C VAL A 120 -6.08 2.57 -16.42
N PRO A 121 -5.83 2.95 -17.67
CA PRO A 121 -6.29 2.21 -18.83
C PRO A 121 -5.77 0.77 -18.85
N GLN A 122 -6.56 -0.15 -19.43
CA GLN A 122 -6.17 -1.56 -19.54
C GLN A 122 -4.91 -1.76 -20.39
N THR A 123 -4.69 -0.86 -21.36
CA THR A 123 -3.48 -0.81 -22.18
C THR A 123 -2.20 -0.56 -21.37
N ILE A 124 -2.31 0.19 -20.26
CA ILE A 124 -1.19 0.48 -19.36
C ILE A 124 -1.06 -0.62 -18.30
N TRP A 125 -2.17 -0.99 -17.64
CA TRP A 125 -2.19 -2.05 -16.63
C TRP A 125 -3.32 -3.03 -16.87
N LYS A 126 -2.94 -4.25 -17.17
CA LYS A 126 -3.86 -5.40 -17.19
C LYS A 126 -4.47 -5.63 -15.81
N THR A 127 -5.61 -6.27 -15.76
CA THR A 127 -6.36 -6.58 -14.54
C THR A 127 -5.52 -7.26 -13.47
N GLU A 128 -4.69 -8.23 -13.87
CA GLU A 128 -3.80 -8.96 -12.97
C GLU A 128 -2.72 -8.06 -12.37
N THR A 129 -2.26 -7.05 -13.11
CA THR A 129 -1.29 -6.08 -12.63
C THR A 129 -1.90 -5.21 -11.53
N VAL A 130 -3.13 -4.73 -11.72
CA VAL A 130 -3.85 -3.98 -10.69
C VAL A 130 -3.99 -4.77 -9.39
N ILE A 131 -4.41 -6.05 -9.49
CA ILE A 131 -4.57 -6.95 -8.35
C ILE A 131 -3.23 -7.17 -7.63
N LYS A 132 -2.11 -7.30 -8.37
CA LYS A 132 -0.77 -7.50 -7.81
C LYS A 132 -0.18 -6.24 -7.18
N VAL A 133 -0.46 -5.07 -7.74
CA VAL A 133 0.12 -3.80 -7.28
C VAL A 133 -0.56 -3.25 -6.03
N TYR A 134 -1.88 -3.40 -5.90
CA TYR A 134 -2.59 -2.84 -4.74
C TYR A 134 -2.01 -3.23 -3.37
N PRO A 135 -1.59 -4.48 -3.11
CA PRO A 135 -0.95 -4.86 -1.86
C PRO A 135 0.32 -4.09 -1.51
N VAL A 136 0.98 -3.43 -2.50
CA VAL A 136 2.16 -2.58 -2.25
C VAL A 136 1.82 -1.41 -1.32
N ARG A 137 0.56 -0.95 -1.32
CA ARG A 137 0.05 0.05 -0.38
C ARG A 137 0.38 -0.27 1.09
N TRP A 138 0.45 -1.55 1.45
CA TRP A 138 0.79 -2.01 2.79
C TRP A 138 2.18 -1.54 3.27
N GLN A 139 3.08 -1.15 2.37
CA GLN A 139 4.38 -0.60 2.75
C GLN A 139 4.24 0.66 3.60
N ARG A 140 3.23 1.48 3.35
CA ARG A 140 2.93 2.67 4.15
C ARG A 140 2.55 2.31 5.59
N GLU A 141 1.76 1.27 5.78
CA GLU A 141 1.39 0.80 7.12
C GLU A 141 2.60 0.26 7.89
N ILE A 142 3.56 -0.37 7.21
CA ILE A 142 4.82 -0.80 7.80
C ILE A 142 5.62 0.41 8.30
N ILE A 143 5.65 1.50 7.53
CA ILE A 143 6.30 2.74 7.91
C ILE A 143 5.64 3.32 9.19
N PHE A 144 4.33 3.53 9.18
CA PHE A 144 3.61 4.02 10.36
C PHE A 144 3.75 3.11 11.57
N LYS A 145 3.77 1.80 11.36
CA LYS A 145 4.04 0.83 12.42
C LYS A 145 5.44 1.02 12.99
N SER A 146 6.45 1.31 12.16
CA SER A 146 7.81 1.59 12.65
C SER A 146 7.84 2.84 13.52
N TRP A 147 7.17 3.90 13.12
CA TRP A 147 7.09 5.15 13.90
C TRP A 147 6.38 4.96 15.24
N LYS A 148 5.23 4.28 15.22
CA LYS A 148 4.41 4.08 16.41
C LYS A 148 5.02 3.08 17.39
N SER A 149 5.46 1.92 16.90
CA SER A 149 5.84 0.79 17.75
C SER A 149 7.32 0.77 18.13
N TYR A 150 8.19 1.30 17.26
CA TYR A 150 9.64 1.28 17.50
C TYR A 150 10.21 2.65 17.86
N LEU A 151 9.74 3.71 17.23
CA LEU A 151 10.17 5.07 17.55
C LEU A 151 9.29 5.73 18.60
N HIS A 152 8.28 5.02 19.11
CA HIS A 152 7.38 5.45 20.19
C HIS A 152 6.76 6.83 19.97
N LEU A 153 6.50 7.23 18.71
CA LEU A 153 6.03 8.57 18.35
C LEU A 153 4.76 8.99 19.12
N ALA A 154 3.89 8.02 19.44
CA ALA A 154 2.62 8.26 20.12
C ALA A 154 2.69 8.14 21.65
N SER A 155 3.85 7.81 22.25
CA SER A 155 3.97 7.52 23.69
C SER A 155 4.87 8.52 24.42
N ILE A 156 4.52 9.81 24.34
CA ILE A 156 5.22 10.86 25.10
C ILE A 156 4.55 10.97 26.48
N LYS A 157 5.33 10.68 27.54
CA LYS A 157 4.83 10.59 28.92
C LYS A 157 5.01 11.89 29.70
N THR A 158 4.79 13.04 29.11
CA THR A 158 4.89 14.32 29.80
C THR A 158 3.62 15.15 29.60
N LYS A 159 3.26 15.95 30.61
CA LYS A 159 2.13 16.88 30.54
C LYS A 159 2.57 18.32 30.20
N LYS A 160 3.87 18.61 30.19
CA LYS A 160 4.41 19.94 29.85
C LYS A 160 4.49 20.08 28.33
N ALA A 161 3.85 21.12 27.78
CA ALA A 161 3.76 21.35 26.33
C ALA A 161 5.15 21.42 25.66
N ASP A 162 6.06 22.24 26.18
CA ASP A 162 7.39 22.44 25.60
C ASP A 162 8.21 21.16 25.63
N THR A 163 8.14 20.39 26.72
CA THR A 163 8.80 19.08 26.83
C THR A 163 8.20 18.08 25.82
N THR A 164 6.89 18.11 25.62
CA THR A 164 6.21 17.30 24.60
C THR A 164 6.70 17.62 23.20
N LEU A 165 6.80 18.89 22.85
CA LEU A 165 7.30 19.35 21.56
C LEU A 165 8.77 18.96 21.36
N CYS A 166 9.62 19.12 22.36
CA CYS A 166 11.02 18.72 22.32
C CYS A 166 11.18 17.22 22.03
N TYR A 167 10.44 16.36 22.72
CA TYR A 167 10.42 14.91 22.44
C TYR A 167 9.86 14.59 21.06
N LEU A 168 8.81 15.29 20.64
CA LEU A 168 8.22 15.08 19.32
C LEU A 168 9.22 15.40 18.21
N TYR A 169 9.82 16.60 18.24
CA TYR A 169 10.81 17.01 17.24
C TYR A 169 12.05 16.12 17.25
N GLY A 170 12.57 15.73 18.42
CA GLY A 170 13.69 14.80 18.53
C GLY A 170 13.38 13.44 17.88
N ARG A 171 12.17 12.91 18.08
CA ARG A 171 11.73 11.67 17.42
C ARG A 171 11.51 11.84 15.92
N MET A 172 10.97 12.97 15.46
CA MET A 172 10.84 13.27 14.05
C MET A 172 12.21 13.38 13.36
N LEU A 173 13.17 14.03 14.00
CA LEU A 173 14.56 14.09 13.52
C LEU A 173 15.15 12.68 13.40
N LEU A 174 14.96 11.83 14.40
CA LEU A 174 15.42 10.44 14.36
C LEU A 174 14.76 9.67 13.20
N ILE A 175 13.46 9.90 12.92
CA ILE A 175 12.79 9.34 11.75
C ILE A 175 13.47 9.78 10.46
N VAL A 176 13.71 11.07 10.28
CA VAL A 176 14.37 11.63 9.08
C VAL A 176 15.77 11.01 8.88
N LEU A 177 16.57 10.95 9.93
CA LEU A 177 17.91 10.34 9.87
C LEU A 177 17.86 8.85 9.49
N ASN A 178 16.97 8.09 10.09
CA ASN A 178 16.78 6.68 9.72
C ASN A 178 16.39 6.50 8.25
N TYR A 179 15.51 7.37 7.73
CA TYR A 179 15.05 7.29 6.35
C TYR A 179 16.07 7.84 5.34
N ALA A 180 16.91 8.80 5.73
CA ALA A 180 18.02 9.29 4.90
C ALA A 180 19.05 8.18 4.62
N LEU A 181 19.27 7.28 5.56
CA LEU A 181 20.20 6.14 5.39
C LEU A 181 19.58 4.92 4.67
N CYS A 182 18.26 4.82 4.64
CA CYS A 182 17.57 3.69 4.01
C CYS A 182 17.92 3.45 2.53
N PRO A 183 18.00 4.46 1.64
CA PRO A 183 18.31 4.27 0.23
C PRO A 183 19.69 3.65 0.02
N GLN A 184 20.72 4.14 0.70
CA GLN A 184 22.10 3.67 0.60
C GLN A 184 22.22 2.22 1.08
N MET A 185 21.63 1.92 2.24
CA MET A 185 21.62 0.56 2.78
C MET A 185 20.80 -0.40 1.91
N ARG A 186 19.71 0.07 1.30
CA ARG A 186 18.91 -0.72 0.35
C ARG A 186 19.73 -1.05 -0.88
N ALA A 187 20.40 -0.07 -1.48
CA ALA A 187 21.24 -0.25 -2.65
C ALA A 187 22.40 -1.22 -2.34
N THR A 188 23.10 -1.03 -1.24
CA THR A 188 24.21 -1.90 -0.82
C THR A 188 23.75 -3.34 -0.61
N LEU A 189 22.64 -3.54 0.10
CA LEU A 189 22.10 -4.88 0.36
C LEU A 189 21.64 -5.57 -0.93
N TRP A 190 21.04 -4.82 -1.84
CA TRP A 190 20.62 -5.34 -3.14
C TRP A 190 21.80 -5.70 -4.03
N LEU A 191 22.78 -4.82 -4.13
CA LEU A 191 23.96 -5.07 -4.96
C LEU A 191 24.78 -6.27 -4.46
N ARG A 192 25.01 -6.35 -3.14
CA ARG A 192 25.88 -7.38 -2.55
C ARG A 192 25.18 -8.72 -2.31
N LYS A 193 23.90 -8.72 -1.96
CA LYS A 193 23.17 -9.91 -1.47
C LYS A 193 21.90 -10.24 -2.24
N ARG A 194 21.50 -9.40 -3.20
CA ARG A 194 20.21 -9.52 -3.93
C ARG A 194 19.01 -9.68 -2.99
N ARG A 195 19.08 -9.05 -1.83
CA ARG A 195 18.04 -9.10 -0.79
C ARG A 195 17.43 -7.72 -0.56
N GLU A 196 16.13 -7.69 -0.30
CA GLU A 196 15.43 -6.47 0.07
C GLU A 196 15.67 -6.10 1.53
N LEU A 197 15.77 -4.80 1.80
CA LEU A 197 15.85 -4.24 3.13
C LEU A 197 14.51 -4.35 3.86
N SER A 198 14.55 -4.76 5.12
CA SER A 198 13.42 -4.66 6.04
C SER A 198 13.52 -3.39 6.88
N VAL A 199 12.67 -2.41 6.57
CA VAL A 199 12.63 -1.13 7.32
C VAL A 199 12.45 -1.35 8.82
N LEU A 200 11.60 -2.29 9.23
CA LEU A 200 11.40 -2.58 10.66
C LEU A 200 12.65 -3.12 11.35
N LYS A 201 13.40 -4.00 10.67
CA LYS A 201 14.66 -4.52 11.22
C LYS A 201 15.74 -3.44 11.26
N LEU A 202 15.75 -2.55 10.25
CA LEU A 202 16.67 -1.43 10.20
C LEU A 202 16.45 -0.48 11.38
N VAL A 203 15.21 -0.05 11.62
CA VAL A 203 14.87 0.82 12.75
C VAL A 203 15.29 0.18 14.08
N ARG A 204 15.02 -1.11 14.27
CA ARG A 204 15.48 -1.85 15.46
C ARG A 204 17.01 -1.88 15.58
N HIS A 205 17.70 -2.06 14.46
CA HIS A 205 19.16 -2.05 14.44
C HIS A 205 19.70 -0.69 14.90
N PHE A 206 19.16 0.40 14.36
CA PHE A 206 19.57 1.73 14.79
C PHE A 206 19.27 2.00 16.27
N GLN A 207 18.13 1.54 16.77
CA GLN A 207 17.83 1.65 18.21
C GLN A 207 18.81 0.87 19.08
N ALA A 208 19.15 -0.36 18.70
CA ALA A 208 20.07 -1.20 19.46
C ALA A 208 21.51 -0.64 19.51
N PHE A 209 21.87 0.21 18.55
CA PHE A 209 23.19 0.83 18.43
C PHE A 209 23.17 2.35 18.64
N ALA A 210 22.08 2.90 19.19
CA ALA A 210 21.90 4.35 19.34
C ALA A 210 23.05 5.03 20.07
N ASP A 211 23.54 4.47 21.17
CA ASP A 211 24.65 5.03 21.94
C ASP A 211 25.95 5.04 21.13
N ARG A 212 26.21 3.99 20.37
CA ARG A 212 27.39 3.95 19.47
C ARG A 212 27.27 4.94 18.34
N TRP A 213 26.06 5.15 17.80
CA TRP A 213 25.79 6.20 16.81
C TRP A 213 26.10 7.58 17.38
N MET A 214 25.62 7.87 18.58
CA MET A 214 25.89 9.14 19.25
C MET A 214 27.39 9.36 19.46
N GLN A 215 28.11 8.37 19.96
CA GLN A 215 29.55 8.43 20.14
C GLN A 215 30.28 8.66 18.82
N ALA A 216 29.91 7.98 17.74
CA ALA A 216 30.55 8.11 16.43
C ALA A 216 30.30 9.48 15.78
N ILE A 217 29.13 10.11 16.01
CA ILE A 217 28.83 11.46 15.49
C ILE A 217 29.74 12.53 16.13
N PHE A 218 30.09 12.38 17.41
CA PHE A 218 30.95 13.33 18.13
C PHE A 218 32.44 12.99 18.09
N ARG A 219 32.84 11.95 17.34
CA ARG A 219 34.23 11.50 17.22
C ARG A 219 34.86 11.97 15.92
N PRO A 220 36.22 11.90 15.81
CA PRO A 220 36.96 12.19 14.57
C PRO A 220 36.45 11.37 13.37
N GLU A 221 36.56 11.92 12.16
CA GLU A 221 36.03 11.33 10.91
C GLU A 221 36.43 9.86 10.66
N ILE A 222 37.67 9.49 11.04
CA ILE A 222 38.17 8.10 10.88
C ILE A 222 37.34 7.11 11.70
N GLU A 223 36.98 7.45 12.92
CA GLU A 223 36.18 6.57 13.77
C GLU A 223 34.73 6.45 13.24
N LEU A 224 34.18 7.55 12.72
CA LEU A 224 32.88 7.53 12.09
C LEU A 224 32.83 6.62 10.86
N TYR A 225 33.88 6.69 10.00
CA TYR A 225 33.99 5.82 8.84
C TYR A 225 34.05 4.34 9.23
N HIS A 226 34.89 3.97 10.17
CA HIS A 226 35.00 2.58 10.65
C HIS A 226 33.71 2.09 11.30
N PHE A 227 33.05 2.94 12.07
CA PHE A 227 31.75 2.64 12.65
C PHE A 227 30.68 2.41 11.57
N LEU A 228 30.56 3.29 10.56
CA LEU A 228 29.62 3.16 9.47
C LEU A 228 29.86 1.88 8.66
N LYS A 229 31.12 1.58 8.35
CA LYS A 229 31.53 0.34 7.67
C LYS A 229 31.09 -0.90 8.44
N HIS A 230 31.34 -0.93 9.75
CA HIS A 230 30.93 -2.02 10.62
C HIS A 230 29.40 -2.13 10.75
N ALA A 231 28.71 -1.00 10.93
CA ALA A 231 27.25 -0.93 11.01
C ALA A 231 26.60 -1.44 9.72
N CYS A 232 27.13 -1.06 8.55
CA CYS A 232 26.65 -1.57 7.27
C CYS A 232 26.88 -3.07 7.12
N ALA A 233 28.03 -3.60 7.48
CA ALA A 233 28.34 -5.03 7.43
C ALA A 233 27.42 -5.85 8.36
N THR A 234 27.17 -5.33 9.56
CA THR A 234 26.23 -5.94 10.51
C THR A 234 24.79 -5.86 10.00
N ALA A 235 24.39 -4.72 9.45
CA ALA A 235 23.09 -4.53 8.87
C ALA A 235 22.81 -5.48 7.68
N GLU A 236 23.80 -5.74 6.82
CA GLU A 236 23.70 -6.71 5.72
C GLU A 236 23.22 -8.09 6.20
N ARG A 237 23.67 -8.53 7.37
CA ARG A 237 23.26 -9.82 7.94
C ARG A 237 21.88 -9.78 8.61
N LEU A 238 21.56 -8.71 9.31
CA LEU A 238 20.40 -8.64 10.19
C LEU A 238 19.16 -8.01 9.54
N VAL A 239 19.32 -6.99 8.67
CA VAL A 239 18.20 -6.19 8.20
C VAL A 239 17.56 -6.66 6.89
N GLY A 240 18.15 -7.63 6.21
CA GLY A 240 17.55 -8.23 5.02
C GLY A 240 16.20 -8.88 5.33
N LYS A 241 15.23 -8.75 4.42
CA LYS A 241 13.99 -9.52 4.49
C LYS A 241 14.31 -11.01 4.41
N ALA A 242 13.59 -11.82 5.19
CA ALA A 242 13.65 -13.27 5.05
C ALA A 242 13.22 -13.67 3.63
N SER A 243 13.90 -14.68 3.05
CA SER A 243 13.47 -15.27 1.79
C SER A 243 12.06 -15.85 1.97
N ARG A 244 11.15 -15.49 1.08
CA ARG A 244 9.77 -15.99 1.07
C ARG A 244 9.44 -16.46 -0.34
N LYS A 245 8.55 -17.47 -0.45
CA LYS A 245 8.00 -17.94 -1.75
C LYS A 245 7.21 -16.87 -2.50
N ARG A 246 6.73 -15.82 -1.79
CA ARG A 246 5.97 -14.72 -2.40
C ARG A 246 6.88 -13.68 -3.02
N ARG A 247 6.45 -13.13 -4.16
CA ARG A 247 7.13 -12.01 -4.83
C ARG A 247 7.34 -10.84 -3.88
N THR A 248 8.47 -10.19 -3.99
CA THR A 248 8.81 -9.00 -3.22
C THR A 248 8.14 -7.77 -3.80
N THR A 249 8.04 -6.70 -3.01
CA THR A 249 7.50 -5.41 -3.48
C THR A 249 8.29 -4.85 -4.65
N ALA A 250 9.62 -4.96 -4.63
CA ALA A 250 10.48 -4.50 -5.71
C ALA A 250 10.24 -5.27 -7.01
N GLN A 251 10.08 -6.60 -6.93
CA GLN A 251 9.75 -7.42 -8.10
C GLN A 251 8.38 -7.05 -8.69
N ILE A 252 7.36 -6.86 -7.85
CA ILE A 252 6.03 -6.44 -8.29
C ILE A 252 6.09 -5.10 -9.01
N LEU A 253 6.78 -4.10 -8.43
CA LEU A 253 6.91 -2.78 -9.03
C LEU A 253 7.73 -2.80 -10.31
N HIS A 254 8.82 -3.56 -10.36
CA HIS A 254 9.64 -3.70 -11.56
C HIS A 254 8.82 -4.31 -12.70
N GLU A 255 8.10 -5.40 -12.46
CA GLU A 255 7.24 -6.04 -13.46
C GLU A 255 6.15 -5.07 -13.97
N SER A 256 5.52 -4.29 -13.09
CA SER A 256 4.48 -3.35 -13.48
C SER A 256 5.00 -2.17 -14.32
N VAL A 257 6.22 -1.70 -14.02
CA VAL A 257 6.90 -0.64 -14.80
C VAL A 257 7.36 -1.17 -16.16
N SER A 258 7.89 -2.39 -16.22
CA SER A 258 8.29 -3.02 -17.48
C SER A 258 7.09 -3.19 -18.43
N GLN A 259 5.96 -3.68 -17.92
CA GLN A 259 4.72 -3.80 -18.70
C GLN A 259 4.25 -2.43 -19.25
N HIS A 260 4.35 -1.38 -18.45
CA HIS A 260 4.00 -0.04 -18.90
C HIS A 260 4.92 0.45 -20.03
N ARG A 261 6.23 0.23 -19.94
CA ARG A 261 7.19 0.61 -20.97
C ARG A 261 6.97 -0.15 -22.28
N GLU A 262 6.70 -1.44 -22.21
CA GLU A 262 6.39 -2.28 -23.37
C GLU A 262 5.08 -1.81 -24.05
N SER A 263 4.05 -1.52 -23.27
CA SER A 263 2.78 -1.00 -23.78
C SER A 263 2.94 0.37 -24.43
N ALA A 264 3.71 1.27 -23.82
CA ALA A 264 3.98 2.59 -24.40
C ALA A 264 4.78 2.50 -25.71
N ALA A 265 5.76 1.60 -25.78
CA ALA A 265 6.54 1.36 -27.00
C ALA A 265 5.66 0.82 -28.15
N LEU A 266 4.74 -0.10 -27.85
CA LEU A 266 3.79 -0.65 -28.83
C LEU A 266 2.83 0.43 -29.37
N VAL A 267 2.33 1.31 -28.50
CA VAL A 267 1.46 2.44 -28.91
C VAL A 267 2.22 3.43 -29.81
N MET A 268 3.48 3.73 -29.49
CA MET A 268 4.31 4.58 -30.33
C MET A 268 4.61 3.95 -31.69
N ALA A 269 4.85 2.65 -31.74
CA ALA A 269 5.11 1.91 -32.97
C ALA A 269 3.85 1.76 -33.87
N SER A 270 2.65 1.76 -33.27
CA SER A 270 1.39 1.70 -34.03
C SER A 270 0.93 3.05 -34.59
N ASN A 271 1.50 4.15 -34.10
CA ASN A 271 1.19 5.52 -34.54
C ASN A 271 2.28 6.10 -35.48
N ALA A 272 3.33 5.34 -35.79
CA ALA A 272 4.37 5.65 -36.75
C ALA A 272 4.16 4.88 -38.06
#